data_2fb99b3cd69c3e763abd22eee11093c0
#
_entry.id   2fb99b3cd69c3e763abd22eee11093c0
#
_cell.length_a   1.000
_cell.length_b   1.000
_cell.length_c   1.000
_cell.angle_alpha   90.00
_cell.angle_beta   90.00
_cell.angle_gamma   90.00
#
_symmetry.space_group_name_H-M   'P 1'
#
loop_
_entity.id
_entity.type
_entity.pdbx_description
1 polymer ?
#
loop_
_entity_poly.entity_id
_entity_poly.type
_entity_poly.pdbx_seq_one_letter_code
_entity_poly.pdbx_strand_id
1 'polypeptide(L)'
;MLKPYFILILLFNFDKSFSFEMKEVADGVFVHLGIHEDANRSNKGDIANIGFILGKKSIMVIDTGGTKVIGKRLLEKIKTISDLPISHVVITHSHPDHFFGTEAFLSENPSIVGHEKLNRSLLSNFNFYKELQSNNIENEVLKNAKLIKANIKIKTESILKVDLGERIVEIKAWKSGHTDNDLSVYDLKTKTFWSENIFVERIPSIRASILGWKRNLDEIQKMDIDLIVPGHGSVVKKDVALKPILEYFTRLISQVRKFHKNNVSLQESINSVLQREILDSKKVNPEGWALFTEYHYSNITKVYTELEWE
;
A
#
# COMPACT_ATOMS: atom_id res chain seq x y z
N MET A 1 -44.32 53.23 0.36
CA MET A 1 -44.28 51.79 -0.01
C MET A 1 -42.83 51.41 -0.26
N LEU A 2 -42.15 50.82 0.75
CA LEU A 2 -40.79 50.28 0.56
C LEU A 2 -40.89 48.88 -0.02
N LYS A 3 -40.20 48.64 -1.16
CA LYS A 3 -40.04 47.30 -1.72
C LYS A 3 -38.96 46.53 -0.96
N PRO A 4 -39.21 45.28 -0.57
CA PRO A 4 -38.16 44.46 0.03
C PRO A 4 -37.18 43.96 -1.05
N TYR A 5 -35.91 44.23 -0.90
CA TYR A 5 -34.82 43.58 -1.69
C TYR A 5 -34.56 42.21 -1.09
N PHE A 6 -34.86 41.17 -1.86
CA PHE A 6 -34.42 39.81 -1.55
C PHE A 6 -32.95 39.65 -1.94
N ILE A 7 -32.08 39.54 -0.94
CA ILE A 7 -30.67 39.17 -1.16
C ILE A 7 -30.62 37.64 -1.29
N LEU A 8 -30.42 37.15 -2.52
CA LEU A 8 -30.15 35.74 -2.78
C LEU A 8 -28.72 35.43 -2.35
N ILE A 9 -28.56 34.84 -1.15
CA ILE A 9 -27.26 34.31 -0.70
C ILE A 9 -27.03 32.99 -1.44
N LEU A 10 -26.21 33.01 -2.50
CA LEU A 10 -25.65 31.82 -3.15
C LEU A 10 -24.64 31.22 -2.17
N LEU A 11 -25.07 30.18 -1.45
CA LEU A 11 -24.17 29.30 -0.71
C LEU A 11 -23.36 28.48 -1.75
N PHE A 12 -22.16 28.94 -2.05
CA PHE A 12 -21.18 28.10 -2.73
C PHE A 12 -20.76 27.01 -1.73
N ASN A 13 -21.32 25.82 -1.87
CA ASN A 13 -20.71 24.63 -1.32
C ASN A 13 -19.35 24.45 -2.00
N PHE A 14 -18.29 24.90 -1.36
CA PHE A 14 -16.95 24.43 -1.69
C PHE A 14 -16.91 22.94 -1.28
N ASP A 15 -17.20 22.07 -2.23
CA ASP A 15 -16.70 20.70 -2.13
C ASP A 15 -15.21 20.82 -1.86
N LYS A 16 -14.74 20.36 -0.69
CA LYS A 16 -13.33 20.15 -0.42
C LYS A 16 -12.89 19.06 -1.39
N SER A 17 -12.61 19.44 -2.62
CA SER A 17 -11.90 18.61 -3.58
C SER A 17 -10.57 18.28 -2.92
N PHE A 18 -10.41 17.04 -2.44
CA PHE A 18 -9.10 16.57 -1.99
C PHE A 18 -8.15 16.77 -3.16
N SER A 19 -7.16 17.65 -2.97
CA SER A 19 -6.15 17.94 -3.97
C SER A 19 -5.31 16.67 -4.15
N PHE A 20 -5.38 16.05 -5.34
CA PHE A 20 -4.52 14.93 -5.69
C PHE A 20 -3.16 15.50 -6.07
N GLU A 21 -2.24 15.55 -5.12
CA GLU A 21 -0.93 16.15 -5.29
C GLU A 21 0.15 15.10 -5.52
N MET A 22 1.06 15.39 -6.44
CA MET A 22 2.29 14.61 -6.65
C MET A 22 3.47 15.39 -6.08
N LYS A 23 4.27 14.73 -5.27
CA LYS A 23 5.50 15.28 -4.73
C LYS A 23 6.70 14.58 -5.35
N GLU A 24 7.64 15.35 -5.89
CA GLU A 24 8.96 14.82 -6.24
C GLU A 24 9.76 14.62 -4.95
N VAL A 25 10.04 13.36 -4.59
CA VAL A 25 10.71 12.97 -3.33
C VAL A 25 12.20 12.71 -3.53
N ALA A 26 12.59 12.39 -4.74
CA ALA A 26 13.96 12.30 -5.22
C ALA A 26 13.96 12.62 -6.72
N ASP A 27 15.11 12.92 -7.30
CA ASP A 27 15.22 13.28 -8.72
C ASP A 27 14.44 12.29 -9.62
N GLY A 28 13.35 12.76 -10.25
CA GLY A 28 12.47 11.99 -11.12
C GLY A 28 11.67 10.88 -10.41
N VAL A 29 11.55 10.87 -9.08
CA VAL A 29 10.67 9.97 -8.32
C VAL A 29 9.51 10.77 -7.74
N PHE A 30 8.31 10.52 -8.25
CA PHE A 30 7.10 11.25 -7.89
C PHE A 30 6.12 10.36 -7.13
N VAL A 31 5.62 10.84 -6.00
CA VAL A 31 4.74 10.10 -5.09
C VAL A 31 3.49 10.92 -4.78
N HIS A 32 2.33 10.29 -4.85
CA HIS A 32 1.10 10.70 -4.20
C HIS A 32 0.95 9.93 -2.90
N LEU A 33 0.72 10.63 -1.79
CA LEU A 33 0.52 10.01 -0.48
C LEU A 33 -0.97 9.75 -0.26
N GLY A 34 -1.32 8.49 -0.04
CA GLY A 34 -2.67 8.08 0.31
C GLY A 34 -3.08 8.55 1.71
N ILE A 35 -4.37 8.55 1.98
CA ILE A 35 -4.95 8.98 3.26
C ILE A 35 -4.87 7.82 4.27
N HIS A 36 -4.56 8.12 5.54
CA HIS A 36 -4.48 7.13 6.63
C HIS A 36 -5.88 6.76 7.15
N GLU A 37 -6.70 6.22 6.28
CA GLU A 37 -8.06 5.76 6.57
C GLU A 37 -8.31 4.43 5.84
N ASP A 38 -9.40 3.76 6.19
CA ASP A 38 -9.95 2.73 5.34
C ASP A 38 -10.71 3.35 4.16
N ALA A 39 -10.84 2.61 3.05
CA ALA A 39 -11.51 3.09 1.87
C ALA A 39 -12.98 3.43 2.17
N ASN A 40 -13.41 4.63 1.79
CA ASN A 40 -14.75 5.14 2.04
C ASN A 40 -15.23 6.06 0.90
N ARG A 41 -16.48 6.59 1.03
CA ARG A 41 -17.10 7.44 0.00
C ARG A 41 -16.35 8.75 -0.25
N SER A 42 -15.71 9.32 0.76
CA SER A 42 -15.01 10.59 0.62
C SER A 42 -13.64 10.43 -0.04
N ASN A 43 -12.85 9.42 0.37
CA ASN A 43 -11.52 9.18 -0.19
C ASN A 43 -11.54 8.35 -1.49
N LYS A 44 -12.64 7.67 -1.82
CA LYS A 44 -12.81 6.86 -3.05
C LYS A 44 -11.71 5.81 -3.26
N GLY A 45 -11.13 5.29 -2.15
CA GLY A 45 -10.02 4.34 -2.18
C GLY A 45 -8.64 4.97 -2.41
N ASP A 46 -8.48 6.27 -2.14
CA ASP A 46 -7.21 6.99 -2.15
C ASP A 46 -6.50 6.83 -0.81
N ILE A 47 -6.05 5.63 -0.51
CA ILE A 47 -5.49 5.25 0.80
C ILE A 47 -4.08 4.66 0.73
N ALA A 48 -3.58 4.33 -0.46
CA ALA A 48 -2.24 3.82 -0.69
C ALA A 48 -1.34 4.87 -1.34
N ASN A 49 -0.04 4.80 -1.08
CA ASN A 49 0.93 5.59 -1.82
C ASN A 49 1.08 5.03 -3.23
N ILE A 50 0.95 5.89 -4.23
CA ILE A 50 1.08 5.53 -5.63
C ILE A 50 1.93 6.58 -6.35
N GLY A 51 2.53 6.24 -7.49
CA GLY A 51 3.28 7.25 -8.23
C GLY A 51 4.09 6.68 -9.38
N PHE A 52 5.22 7.31 -9.69
CA PHE A 52 6.00 6.91 -10.86
C PHE A 52 7.47 7.31 -10.76
N ILE A 53 8.28 6.61 -11.56
CA ILE A 53 9.68 6.92 -11.79
C ILE A 53 9.84 7.38 -13.24
N LEU A 54 10.43 8.57 -13.41
CA LEU A 54 10.67 9.21 -14.69
C LEU A 54 12.11 8.94 -15.15
N GLY A 55 12.27 8.23 -16.27
CA GLY A 55 13.55 8.09 -16.99
C GLY A 55 13.70 9.11 -18.11
N LYS A 56 14.74 8.94 -18.95
CA LYS A 56 14.91 9.79 -20.15
C LYS A 56 14.10 9.29 -21.37
N LYS A 57 13.65 8.04 -21.37
CA LYS A 57 12.91 7.44 -22.51
C LYS A 57 11.50 7.05 -22.17
N SER A 58 11.23 6.71 -20.92
CA SER A 58 9.92 6.23 -20.51
C SER A 58 9.67 6.40 -19.01
N ILE A 59 8.44 6.13 -18.62
CA ILE A 59 7.91 6.21 -17.25
C ILE A 59 7.54 4.81 -16.78
N MET A 60 7.86 4.52 -15.51
CA MET A 60 7.35 3.37 -14.77
C MET A 60 6.38 3.85 -13.70
N VAL A 61 5.13 3.42 -13.77
CA VAL A 61 4.12 3.66 -12.73
C VAL A 61 4.19 2.55 -11.70
N ILE A 62 4.06 2.91 -10.41
CA ILE A 62 4.06 1.98 -9.28
C ILE A 62 2.73 2.13 -8.58
N ASP A 63 1.94 1.07 -8.63
CA ASP A 63 0.55 0.99 -8.20
C ASP A 63 -0.38 2.04 -8.84
N THR A 64 -1.66 1.85 -8.69
CA THR A 64 -2.64 2.61 -9.48
C THR A 64 -3.81 3.15 -8.65
N GLY A 65 -3.83 2.86 -7.34
CA GLY A 65 -4.88 3.29 -6.44
C GLY A 65 -6.09 2.36 -6.39
N GLY A 66 -6.95 2.60 -5.43
CA GLY A 66 -8.09 1.75 -5.07
C GLY A 66 -9.30 1.83 -6.01
N THR A 67 -9.29 2.72 -7.00
CA THR A 67 -10.36 2.84 -7.99
C THR A 67 -9.82 3.37 -9.32
N LYS A 68 -10.59 3.14 -10.40
CA LYS A 68 -10.30 3.74 -11.73
C LYS A 68 -10.27 5.28 -11.68
N VAL A 69 -11.02 5.89 -10.76
CA VAL A 69 -11.01 7.35 -10.57
C VAL A 69 -9.65 7.82 -10.08
N ILE A 70 -9.09 7.14 -9.08
CA ILE A 70 -7.75 7.44 -8.55
C ILE A 70 -6.68 7.19 -9.63
N GLY A 71 -6.76 6.05 -10.34
CA GLY A 71 -5.84 5.76 -11.46
C GLY A 71 -5.87 6.82 -12.56
N LYS A 72 -7.06 7.36 -12.91
CA LYS A 72 -7.17 8.48 -13.86
C LYS A 72 -6.51 9.75 -13.35
N ARG A 73 -6.70 10.11 -12.08
CA ARG A 73 -6.05 11.28 -11.48
C ARG A 73 -4.51 11.15 -11.54
N LEU A 74 -3.99 9.96 -11.22
CA LEU A 74 -2.55 9.69 -11.36
C LEU A 74 -2.09 9.86 -12.81
N LEU A 75 -2.80 9.26 -13.78
CA LEU A 75 -2.46 9.39 -15.20
C LEU A 75 -2.49 10.86 -15.66
N GLU A 76 -3.52 11.61 -15.28
CA GLU A 76 -3.64 13.04 -15.59
C GLU A 76 -2.45 13.84 -15.01
N LYS A 77 -2.05 13.56 -13.77
CA LYS A 77 -0.88 14.20 -13.14
C LYS A 77 0.43 13.84 -13.85
N ILE A 78 0.63 12.57 -14.22
CA ILE A 78 1.79 12.15 -15.00
C ILE A 78 1.88 12.98 -16.28
N LYS A 79 0.78 13.13 -17.03
CA LYS A 79 0.74 13.90 -18.28
C LYS A 79 0.97 15.40 -18.10
N THR A 80 0.78 15.96 -16.90
CA THR A 80 1.17 17.36 -16.62
C THR A 80 2.68 17.51 -16.36
N ILE A 81 3.37 16.41 -16.04
CA ILE A 81 4.80 16.42 -15.68
C ILE A 81 5.66 15.99 -16.87
N SER A 82 5.19 15.03 -17.67
CA SER A 82 5.97 14.48 -18.79
C SER A 82 5.08 13.90 -19.89
N ASP A 83 5.48 14.10 -21.15
CA ASP A 83 4.88 13.51 -22.34
C ASP A 83 5.51 12.15 -22.73
N LEU A 84 6.49 11.66 -21.96
CA LEU A 84 7.13 10.38 -22.23
C LEU A 84 6.14 9.22 -22.11
N PRO A 85 6.32 8.14 -22.89
CA PRO A 85 5.44 6.98 -22.85
C PRO A 85 5.53 6.26 -21.50
N ILE A 86 4.39 5.82 -20.99
CA ILE A 86 4.32 4.91 -19.83
C ILE A 86 4.62 3.50 -20.33
N SER A 87 5.83 3.02 -20.08
CA SER A 87 6.28 1.71 -20.56
C SER A 87 5.87 0.56 -19.64
N HIS A 88 5.78 0.81 -18.33
CA HIS A 88 5.48 -0.20 -17.33
C HIS A 88 4.51 0.34 -16.28
N VAL A 89 3.59 -0.53 -15.84
CA VAL A 89 2.80 -0.38 -14.62
C VAL A 89 3.12 -1.57 -13.73
N VAL A 90 3.71 -1.33 -12.57
CA VAL A 90 4.02 -2.36 -11.58
C VAL A 90 2.86 -2.44 -10.60
N ILE A 91 2.27 -3.63 -10.45
CA ILE A 91 1.30 -3.93 -9.38
C ILE A 91 2.09 -4.67 -8.31
N THR A 92 2.30 -4.00 -7.19
CA THR A 92 3.18 -4.48 -6.13
C THR A 92 2.62 -5.69 -5.42
N HIS A 93 1.30 -5.75 -5.22
CA HIS A 93 0.60 -6.89 -4.66
C HIS A 93 -0.92 -6.84 -4.92
N SER A 94 -1.67 -7.83 -4.41
CA SER A 94 -3.08 -8.04 -4.73
C SER A 94 -4.08 -7.33 -3.81
N HIS A 95 -3.70 -6.33 -3.02
CA HIS A 95 -4.67 -5.54 -2.26
C HIS A 95 -5.37 -4.49 -3.12
N PRO A 96 -6.66 -4.22 -2.86
CA PRO A 96 -7.51 -3.45 -3.76
C PRO A 96 -7.05 -2.00 -3.96
N ASP A 97 -6.47 -1.38 -2.95
CA ASP A 97 -5.98 -0.01 -2.97
C ASP A 97 -4.73 0.20 -3.85
N HIS A 98 -4.14 -0.89 -4.39
CA HIS A 98 -2.97 -0.87 -5.25
C HIS A 98 -3.27 -1.16 -6.72
N PHE A 99 -4.34 -1.92 -7.04
CA PHE A 99 -4.54 -2.41 -8.41
C PHE A 99 -5.84 -1.98 -9.11
N PHE A 100 -6.89 -1.56 -8.42
CA PHE A 100 -8.18 -1.26 -9.07
C PHE A 100 -8.12 -0.08 -10.04
N GLY A 101 -7.13 0.79 -9.93
CA GLY A 101 -6.90 1.89 -10.87
C GLY A 101 -6.23 1.49 -12.19
N THR A 102 -5.73 0.24 -12.32
CA THR A 102 -4.92 -0.20 -13.49
C THR A 102 -5.63 -0.02 -14.82
N GLU A 103 -6.96 -0.15 -14.87
CA GLU A 103 -7.75 0.05 -16.11
C GLU A 103 -7.55 1.46 -16.71
N ALA A 104 -7.22 2.47 -15.90
CA ALA A 104 -7.00 3.83 -16.40
C ALA A 104 -5.78 3.94 -17.32
N PHE A 105 -4.82 3.04 -17.20
CA PHE A 105 -3.55 3.06 -17.94
C PHE A 105 -3.56 2.25 -19.24
N LEU A 106 -4.63 1.51 -19.53
CA LEU A 106 -4.66 0.62 -20.70
C LEU A 106 -4.53 1.35 -22.04
N SER A 107 -4.97 2.61 -22.12
CA SER A 107 -4.80 3.44 -23.32
C SER A 107 -3.35 3.77 -23.64
N GLU A 108 -2.46 3.72 -22.66
CA GLU A 108 -1.01 3.93 -22.81
C GLU A 108 -0.29 2.65 -23.27
N ASN A 109 -1.00 1.50 -23.32
CA ASN A 109 -0.48 0.19 -23.72
C ASN A 109 0.81 -0.24 -22.96
N PRO A 110 0.87 -0.09 -21.62
CA PRO A 110 2.06 -0.47 -20.85
C PRO A 110 2.19 -1.97 -20.67
N SER A 111 3.39 -2.43 -20.36
CA SER A 111 3.60 -3.75 -19.76
C SER A 111 3.13 -3.72 -18.31
N ILE A 112 2.22 -4.64 -17.96
CA ILE A 112 1.76 -4.79 -16.57
C ILE A 112 2.63 -5.83 -15.88
N VAL A 113 3.39 -5.38 -14.88
CA VAL A 113 4.36 -6.21 -14.14
C VAL A 113 3.77 -6.65 -12.81
N GLY A 114 3.93 -7.91 -12.46
CA GLY A 114 3.47 -8.46 -11.19
C GLY A 114 4.29 -9.67 -10.75
N HIS A 115 4.17 -10.03 -9.48
CA HIS A 115 4.69 -11.28 -8.96
C HIS A 115 4.05 -12.47 -9.69
N GLU A 116 4.76 -13.60 -9.85
CA GLU A 116 4.22 -14.79 -10.54
C GLU A 116 2.89 -15.31 -9.98
N LYS A 117 2.64 -15.08 -8.69
CA LYS A 117 1.40 -15.46 -7.99
C LYS A 117 0.29 -14.39 -8.06
N LEU A 118 0.61 -13.16 -8.49
CA LEU A 118 -0.35 -12.05 -8.49
C LEU A 118 -1.65 -12.38 -9.21
N ASN A 119 -1.56 -12.90 -10.44
CA ASN A 119 -2.75 -13.18 -11.25
C ASN A 119 -3.67 -14.21 -10.60
N ARG A 120 -3.12 -15.22 -9.90
CA ARG A 120 -3.91 -16.19 -9.14
C ARG A 120 -4.62 -15.50 -7.98
N SER A 121 -3.91 -14.69 -7.20
CA SER A 121 -4.47 -13.98 -6.05
C SER A 121 -5.57 -13.00 -6.47
N LEU A 122 -5.34 -12.27 -7.58
CA LEU A 122 -6.37 -11.38 -8.16
C LEU A 122 -7.61 -12.16 -8.59
N LEU A 123 -7.45 -13.29 -9.32
CA LEU A 123 -8.58 -14.11 -9.76
C LEU A 123 -9.40 -14.65 -8.59
N SER A 124 -8.75 -15.05 -7.51
CA SER A 124 -9.41 -15.61 -6.33
C SER A 124 -10.19 -14.56 -5.52
N ASN A 125 -9.69 -13.32 -5.47
CA ASN A 125 -10.19 -12.31 -4.53
C ASN A 125 -10.91 -11.12 -5.20
N PHE A 126 -10.87 -11.01 -6.54
CA PHE A 126 -11.38 -9.83 -7.24
C PHE A 126 -12.86 -9.52 -6.92
N ASN A 127 -13.73 -10.53 -7.00
CA ASN A 127 -15.16 -10.32 -6.72
C ASN A 127 -15.41 -9.96 -5.26
N PHE A 128 -14.71 -10.60 -4.33
CA PHE A 128 -14.78 -10.26 -2.90
C PHE A 128 -14.34 -8.81 -2.65
N TYR A 129 -13.20 -8.40 -3.18
CA TYR A 129 -12.72 -7.02 -3.02
C TYR A 129 -13.61 -6.00 -3.73
N LYS A 130 -14.14 -6.35 -4.89
CA LYS A 130 -15.08 -5.50 -5.63
C LYS A 130 -16.35 -5.26 -4.81
N GLU A 131 -16.92 -6.29 -4.20
CA GLU A 131 -18.11 -6.18 -3.36
C GLU A 131 -17.80 -5.38 -2.08
N LEU A 132 -16.72 -5.73 -1.36
CA LEU A 132 -16.29 -5.02 -0.16
C LEU A 132 -16.09 -3.53 -0.42
N GLN A 133 -15.36 -3.17 -1.46
CA GLN A 133 -15.10 -1.78 -1.81
C GLN A 133 -16.34 -1.06 -2.34
N SER A 134 -17.24 -1.76 -3.05
CA SER A 134 -18.52 -1.18 -3.50
C SER A 134 -19.40 -0.77 -2.32
N ASN A 135 -19.37 -1.53 -1.22
CA ASN A 135 -20.11 -1.20 0.00
C ASN A 135 -19.49 0.00 0.74
N ASN A 136 -18.17 0.12 0.73
CA ASN A 136 -17.44 1.15 1.46
C ASN A 136 -17.36 2.48 0.70
N ILE A 137 -17.13 2.43 -0.62
CA ILE A 137 -16.88 3.62 -1.46
C ILE A 137 -18.20 4.14 -2.06
N GLU A 138 -18.59 3.57 -3.16
CA GLU A 138 -19.82 3.86 -3.89
C GLU A 138 -20.00 2.77 -4.95
N ASN A 139 -21.19 2.18 -5.01
CA ASN A 139 -21.44 1.04 -5.88
C ASN A 139 -21.13 1.36 -7.37
N GLU A 140 -21.45 2.58 -7.83
CA GLU A 140 -21.23 2.98 -9.22
C GLU A 140 -19.75 3.09 -9.62
N VAL A 141 -18.86 3.43 -8.67
CA VAL A 141 -17.41 3.59 -8.94
C VAL A 141 -16.76 2.26 -9.32
N LEU A 142 -17.21 1.15 -8.73
CA LEU A 142 -16.61 -0.18 -8.93
C LEU A 142 -17.49 -1.13 -9.76
N LYS A 143 -18.76 -0.75 -10.06
CA LYS A 143 -19.71 -1.60 -10.76
C LYS A 143 -19.14 -2.23 -12.04
N ASN A 144 -18.38 -1.45 -12.81
CA ASN A 144 -17.79 -1.87 -14.08
C ASN A 144 -16.28 -2.11 -13.98
N ALA A 145 -15.73 -2.25 -12.75
CA ALA A 145 -14.30 -2.51 -12.58
C ALA A 145 -13.91 -3.82 -13.28
N LYS A 146 -12.81 -3.78 -14.02
CA LYS A 146 -12.26 -4.91 -14.76
C LYS A 146 -11.03 -5.46 -14.07
N LEU A 147 -10.89 -6.77 -14.06
CA LEU A 147 -9.69 -7.44 -13.62
C LEU A 147 -8.60 -7.31 -14.70
N ILE A 148 -7.57 -6.53 -14.40
CA ILE A 148 -6.38 -6.41 -15.24
C ILE A 148 -5.29 -7.32 -14.69
N LYS A 149 -4.74 -8.19 -15.55
CA LYS A 149 -3.72 -9.17 -15.16
C LYS A 149 -2.34 -8.70 -15.57
N ALA A 150 -1.34 -9.06 -14.78
CA ALA A 150 0.06 -8.88 -15.16
C ALA A 150 0.39 -9.76 -16.39
N ASN A 151 1.03 -9.15 -17.40
CA ASN A 151 1.57 -9.85 -18.59
C ASN A 151 3.07 -10.12 -18.44
N ILE A 152 3.80 -9.38 -17.60
CA ILE A 152 5.16 -9.72 -17.14
C ILE A 152 5.08 -10.25 -15.73
N LYS A 153 5.57 -11.46 -15.50
CA LYS A 153 5.53 -12.14 -14.20
C LYS A 153 6.93 -12.40 -13.69
N ILE A 154 7.22 -11.89 -12.49
CA ILE A 154 8.52 -12.07 -11.84
C ILE A 154 8.43 -13.28 -10.92
N LYS A 155 9.34 -14.25 -11.09
CA LYS A 155 9.43 -15.42 -10.21
C LYS A 155 9.87 -15.03 -8.82
N THR A 156 9.36 -15.71 -7.82
CA THR A 156 9.77 -15.52 -6.42
C THR A 156 11.29 -15.51 -6.28
N GLU A 157 11.83 -14.54 -5.52
CA GLU A 157 13.27 -14.30 -5.30
C GLU A 157 14.06 -13.86 -6.55
N SER A 158 13.37 -13.55 -7.65
CA SER A 158 14.01 -13.03 -8.86
C SER A 158 13.89 -11.51 -8.94
N ILE A 159 14.80 -10.91 -9.71
CA ILE A 159 14.84 -9.46 -9.99
C ILE A 159 14.69 -9.26 -11.50
N LEU A 160 13.77 -8.39 -11.87
CA LEU A 160 13.65 -7.82 -13.21
C LEU A 160 14.31 -6.45 -13.22
N LYS A 161 15.25 -6.22 -14.16
CA LYS A 161 15.85 -4.90 -14.39
C LYS A 161 15.20 -4.25 -15.59
N VAL A 162 14.79 -3.00 -15.44
CA VAL A 162 14.19 -2.18 -16.49
C VAL A 162 15.03 -0.91 -16.68
N ASP A 163 15.44 -0.63 -17.93
CA ASP A 163 16.07 0.64 -18.28
C ASP A 163 15.02 1.62 -18.82
N LEU A 164 14.77 2.68 -18.07
CA LEU A 164 13.87 3.77 -18.45
C LEU A 164 14.55 4.85 -19.30
N GLY A 165 15.76 4.58 -19.77
CA GLY A 165 16.65 5.52 -20.45
C GLY A 165 17.62 6.19 -19.47
N GLU A 166 18.86 5.70 -19.46
CA GLU A 166 19.92 6.10 -18.51
C GLU A 166 19.49 6.04 -17.03
N ARG A 167 18.52 5.16 -16.73
CA ARG A 167 17.96 4.94 -15.40
C ARG A 167 17.52 3.50 -15.23
N ILE A 168 18.27 2.73 -14.47
CA ILE A 168 17.98 1.33 -14.18
C ILE A 168 17.12 1.26 -12.92
N VAL A 169 15.99 0.56 -13.05
CA VAL A 169 15.09 0.24 -11.95
C VAL A 169 15.04 -1.27 -11.78
N GLU A 170 15.20 -1.74 -10.56
CA GLU A 170 15.10 -3.16 -10.19
C GLU A 170 13.75 -3.45 -9.55
N ILE A 171 13.05 -4.49 -10.02
CA ILE A 171 11.79 -4.96 -9.45
C ILE A 171 12.05 -6.35 -8.89
N LYS A 172 11.98 -6.51 -7.55
CA LYS A 172 12.23 -7.77 -6.86
C LYS A 172 10.93 -8.41 -6.41
N ALA A 173 10.78 -9.72 -6.67
CA ALA A 173 9.71 -10.55 -6.14
C ALA A 173 10.15 -11.23 -4.85
N TRP A 174 9.39 -11.01 -3.77
CA TRP A 174 9.71 -11.52 -2.44
C TRP A 174 9.03 -12.86 -2.14
N LYS A 175 9.57 -13.60 -1.18
CA LYS A 175 8.84 -14.68 -0.51
C LYS A 175 7.65 -14.11 0.25
N SER A 176 6.69 -14.99 0.56
CA SER A 176 5.50 -14.64 1.35
C SER A 176 5.85 -13.83 2.59
N GLY A 177 5.23 -12.66 2.72
CA GLY A 177 5.43 -11.69 3.78
C GLY A 177 4.12 -11.01 4.14
N HIS A 178 3.92 -9.77 3.68
CA HIS A 178 2.66 -9.05 3.81
C HIS A 178 1.52 -9.82 3.09
N THR A 179 1.78 -10.18 1.83
CA THR A 179 0.98 -11.14 1.06
C THR A 179 1.86 -12.29 0.55
N ASP A 180 1.33 -13.15 -0.31
CA ASP A 180 2.10 -14.20 -0.98
C ASP A 180 2.65 -13.77 -2.35
N ASN A 181 2.46 -12.49 -2.71
CA ASN A 181 2.76 -11.96 -4.03
C ASN A 181 3.38 -10.54 -4.02
N ASP A 182 4.22 -10.26 -3.03
CA ASP A 182 4.83 -8.94 -2.80
C ASP A 182 5.96 -8.64 -3.80
N LEU A 183 5.95 -7.43 -4.37
CA LEU A 183 7.06 -6.85 -5.13
C LEU A 183 7.60 -5.60 -4.43
N SER A 184 8.86 -5.30 -4.67
CA SER A 184 9.44 -3.98 -4.42
C SER A 184 10.09 -3.41 -5.69
N VAL A 185 10.21 -2.08 -5.74
CA VAL A 185 10.84 -1.36 -6.85
C VAL A 185 12.00 -0.54 -6.30
N TYR A 186 13.18 -0.71 -6.84
CA TYR A 186 14.39 -0.02 -6.40
C TYR A 186 15.00 0.80 -7.54
N ASP A 187 15.01 2.11 -7.39
CA ASP A 187 15.68 3.02 -8.30
C ASP A 187 17.16 3.13 -7.94
N LEU A 188 18.01 2.60 -8.79
CA LEU A 188 19.46 2.58 -8.54
C LEU A 188 20.08 3.97 -8.57
N LYS A 189 19.47 4.93 -9.30
CA LYS A 189 20.00 6.30 -9.45
C LYS A 189 19.91 7.09 -8.16
N THR A 190 18.76 7.05 -7.50
CA THR A 190 18.48 7.82 -6.29
C THR A 190 18.52 7.00 -5.01
N LYS A 191 18.76 5.68 -5.11
CA LYS A 191 18.65 4.72 -4.00
C LYS A 191 17.31 4.81 -3.27
N THR A 192 16.26 5.13 -4.04
CA THR A 192 14.88 5.14 -3.53
C THR A 192 14.28 3.75 -3.65
N PHE A 193 13.82 3.22 -2.54
CA PHE A 193 13.20 1.91 -2.45
C PHE A 193 11.70 2.04 -2.19
N TRP A 194 10.90 1.55 -3.12
CA TRP A 194 9.46 1.52 -3.02
C TRP A 194 8.99 0.13 -2.61
N SER A 195 8.27 0.03 -1.50
CA SER A 195 7.83 -1.27 -0.99
C SER A 195 6.51 -1.17 -0.22
N GLU A 196 5.52 -1.85 -0.74
CA GLU A 196 4.16 -1.90 -0.21
C GLU A 196 4.07 -2.63 1.13
N ASN A 197 5.03 -3.48 1.40
CA ASN A 197 5.12 -4.19 2.67
C ASN A 197 5.85 -3.38 3.75
N ILE A 198 5.99 -2.06 3.57
CA ILE A 198 6.47 -1.13 4.60
C ILE A 198 5.36 -0.13 4.88
N PHE A 199 5.05 0.04 6.16
CA PHE A 199 4.02 0.92 6.67
C PHE A 199 4.65 1.95 7.61
N VAL A 200 4.35 3.22 7.39
CA VAL A 200 4.83 4.33 8.22
C VAL A 200 3.61 5.05 8.80
N GLU A 201 3.65 5.41 10.08
CA GLU A 201 2.54 6.10 10.77
C GLU A 201 1.22 5.32 10.85
N ARG A 202 1.20 4.10 10.32
CA ARG A 202 0.05 3.19 10.33
C ARG A 202 0.51 1.79 10.70
N ILE A 203 -0.33 1.04 11.43
CA ILE A 203 -0.03 -0.36 11.77
C ILE A 203 0.03 -1.23 10.52
N PRO A 204 1.04 -2.10 10.36
CA PRO A 204 1.07 -3.08 9.29
C PRO A 204 -0.04 -4.13 9.46
N SER A 205 -0.73 -4.52 8.38
CA SER A 205 -1.72 -5.60 8.39
C SER A 205 -1.10 -6.92 7.92
N ILE A 206 -1.03 -7.92 8.82
CA ILE A 206 -0.40 -9.22 8.54
C ILE A 206 -1.41 -10.14 7.85
N ARG A 207 -1.17 -10.48 6.56
CA ARG A 207 -2.09 -11.31 5.77
C ARG A 207 -1.53 -12.69 5.41
N ALA A 208 -0.23 -12.81 5.24
CA ALA A 208 0.39 -14.07 4.86
C ALA A 208 1.30 -14.66 5.95
N SER A 209 2.52 -14.18 6.14
CA SER A 209 3.49 -14.74 7.09
C SER A 209 4.28 -13.64 7.80
N ILE A 210 4.14 -13.54 9.12
CA ILE A 210 4.96 -12.60 9.90
C ILE A 210 6.43 -13.00 9.91
N LEU A 211 6.73 -14.29 9.98
CA LEU A 211 8.12 -14.79 9.96
C LEU A 211 8.77 -14.55 8.60
N GLY A 212 8.00 -14.76 7.53
CA GLY A 212 8.43 -14.46 6.18
C GLY A 212 8.65 -12.96 5.97
N TRP A 213 7.72 -12.15 6.44
CA TRP A 213 7.81 -10.70 6.33
C TRP A 213 9.01 -10.15 7.11
N LYS A 214 9.22 -10.63 8.34
CA LYS A 214 10.39 -10.25 9.11
C LYS A 214 11.70 -10.58 8.39
N ARG A 215 11.83 -11.77 7.78
CA ARG A 215 13.00 -12.12 6.97
C ARG A 215 13.21 -11.17 5.80
N ASN A 216 12.14 -10.81 5.08
CA ASN A 216 12.21 -9.86 3.97
C ASN A 216 12.68 -8.48 4.46
N LEU A 217 12.16 -7.98 5.59
CA LEU A 217 12.60 -6.71 6.18
C LEU A 217 14.07 -6.76 6.67
N ASP A 218 14.51 -7.88 7.26
CA ASP A 218 15.91 -8.09 7.66
C ASP A 218 16.87 -8.08 6.44
N GLU A 219 16.40 -8.50 5.26
CA GLU A 219 17.15 -8.40 4.01
C GLU A 219 17.19 -6.95 3.50
N ILE A 220 16.03 -6.27 3.47
CA ILE A 220 15.91 -4.86 3.06
C ILE A 220 16.80 -3.95 3.94
N GLN A 221 16.91 -4.24 5.24
CA GLN A 221 17.75 -3.48 6.16
C GLN A 221 19.23 -3.46 5.74
N LYS A 222 19.71 -4.52 5.07
CA LYS A 222 21.11 -4.65 4.61
C LYS A 222 21.36 -3.93 3.26
N MET A 223 20.31 -3.53 2.56
CA MET A 223 20.45 -2.86 1.27
C MET A 223 20.90 -1.40 1.44
N ASP A 224 21.61 -0.88 0.45
CA ASP A 224 22.04 0.53 0.37
C ASP A 224 20.87 1.40 -0.12
N ILE A 225 20.01 1.82 0.82
CA ILE A 225 18.79 2.58 0.56
C ILE A 225 18.85 3.91 1.28
N ASP A 226 18.62 5.00 0.56
CA ASP A 226 18.56 6.37 1.11
C ASP A 226 17.14 6.75 1.54
N LEU A 227 16.15 6.47 0.68
CA LEU A 227 14.73 6.76 0.91
C LEU A 227 13.86 5.54 0.73
N ILE A 228 12.85 5.42 1.57
CA ILE A 228 11.75 4.46 1.42
C ILE A 228 10.47 5.20 1.08
N VAL A 229 9.83 4.77 -0.01
CA VAL A 229 8.42 5.05 -0.29
C VAL A 229 7.63 3.85 0.23
N PRO A 230 6.95 3.98 1.37
CA PRO A 230 6.16 2.89 1.94
C PRO A 230 4.85 2.72 1.16
N GLY A 231 4.14 1.61 1.36
CA GLY A 231 2.78 1.43 0.84
C GLY A 231 1.78 2.42 1.44
N HIS A 232 2.00 2.76 2.71
CA HIS A 232 1.19 3.74 3.43
C HIS A 232 2.07 4.61 4.31
N GLY A 233 1.80 5.91 4.34
CA GLY A 233 2.45 6.88 5.19
C GLY A 233 3.55 7.68 4.52
N SER A 234 4.28 8.44 5.32
CA SER A 234 5.27 9.39 4.83
C SER A 234 6.47 8.71 4.18
N VAL A 235 7.03 9.34 3.15
CA VAL A 235 8.33 8.97 2.58
C VAL A 235 9.43 9.36 3.57
N VAL A 236 10.23 8.39 3.99
CA VAL A 236 11.21 8.56 5.06
C VAL A 236 12.51 7.83 4.78
N LYS A 237 13.54 8.10 5.59
CA LYS A 237 14.80 7.35 5.55
C LYS A 237 14.59 5.89 5.99
N LYS A 238 15.43 4.98 5.51
CA LYS A 238 15.35 3.54 5.76
C LYS A 238 15.14 3.17 7.23
N ASP A 239 15.96 3.70 8.14
CA ASP A 239 15.89 3.32 9.56
C ASP A 239 14.59 3.81 10.22
N VAL A 240 14.07 4.97 9.80
CA VAL A 240 12.80 5.52 10.29
C VAL A 240 11.63 4.63 9.86
N ALA A 241 11.69 4.05 8.66
CA ALA A 241 10.65 3.15 8.16
C ALA A 241 10.72 1.76 8.81
N LEU A 242 11.90 1.15 8.88
CA LEU A 242 12.05 -0.27 9.20
C LEU A 242 12.06 -0.57 10.70
N LYS A 243 12.70 0.29 11.51
CA LYS A 243 12.87 0.03 12.94
C LYS A 243 11.55 -0.19 13.67
N PRO A 244 10.53 0.67 13.55
CA PRO A 244 9.26 0.49 14.25
C PRO A 244 8.55 -0.83 13.90
N ILE A 245 8.54 -1.20 12.61
CA ILE A 245 7.90 -2.44 12.15
C ILE A 245 8.64 -3.66 12.69
N LEU A 246 9.97 -3.68 12.63
CA LEU A 246 10.79 -4.79 13.14
C LEU A 246 10.64 -4.96 14.65
N GLU A 247 10.55 -3.86 15.39
CA GLU A 247 10.28 -3.88 16.83
C GLU A 247 8.88 -4.42 17.13
N TYR A 248 7.86 -3.96 16.41
CA TYR A 248 6.50 -4.47 16.55
C TYR A 248 6.42 -5.97 16.26
N PHE A 249 6.99 -6.46 15.16
CA PHE A 249 7.01 -7.88 14.84
C PHE A 249 7.75 -8.70 15.90
N THR A 250 8.87 -8.21 16.38
CA THR A 250 9.65 -8.88 17.43
C THR A 250 8.84 -8.99 18.72
N ARG A 251 8.16 -7.91 19.14
CA ARG A 251 7.28 -7.92 20.32
C ARG A 251 6.12 -8.90 20.13
N LEU A 252 5.43 -8.84 18.98
CA LEU A 252 4.26 -9.66 18.70
C LEU A 252 4.61 -11.15 18.65
N ILE A 253 5.66 -11.53 17.95
CA ILE A 253 6.15 -12.93 17.89
C ILE A 253 6.51 -13.42 19.29
N SER A 254 7.28 -12.62 20.07
CA SER A 254 7.67 -13.00 21.42
C SER A 254 6.48 -13.17 22.36
N GLN A 255 5.47 -12.31 22.22
CA GLN A 255 4.24 -12.37 23.03
C GLN A 255 3.41 -13.62 22.70
N VAL A 256 3.21 -13.90 21.42
CA VAL A 256 2.44 -15.08 20.97
C VAL A 256 3.14 -16.37 21.38
N ARG A 257 4.46 -16.48 21.24
CA ARG A 257 5.21 -17.64 21.73
C ARG A 257 5.06 -17.86 23.23
N LYS A 258 4.97 -16.78 24.03
CA LYS A 258 4.67 -16.90 25.47
C LYS A 258 3.26 -17.44 25.72
N PHE A 259 2.27 -17.03 24.90
CA PHE A 259 0.92 -17.56 25.00
C PHE A 259 0.90 -19.07 24.72
N HIS A 260 1.50 -19.53 23.63
CA HIS A 260 1.62 -20.95 23.32
C HIS A 260 2.33 -21.74 24.42
N LYS A 261 3.50 -21.26 24.90
CA LYS A 261 4.27 -21.91 25.96
C LYS A 261 3.44 -22.12 27.26
N ASN A 262 2.51 -21.19 27.53
CA ASN A 262 1.67 -21.22 28.75
C ASN A 262 0.27 -21.82 28.48
N ASN A 263 0.05 -22.43 27.32
CA ASN A 263 -1.25 -22.99 26.90
C ASN A 263 -2.40 -21.98 26.99
N VAL A 264 -2.13 -20.70 26.74
CA VAL A 264 -3.15 -19.63 26.70
C VAL A 264 -3.84 -19.69 25.35
N SER A 265 -5.16 -19.87 25.36
CA SER A 265 -5.95 -19.91 24.13
C SER A 265 -5.91 -18.60 23.35
N LEU A 266 -6.24 -18.64 22.04
CA LEU A 266 -6.33 -17.44 21.21
C LEU A 266 -7.28 -16.40 21.81
N GLN A 267 -8.46 -16.82 22.30
CA GLN A 267 -9.44 -15.90 22.88
C GLN A 267 -8.91 -15.22 24.15
N GLU A 268 -8.24 -15.96 25.03
CA GLU A 268 -7.63 -15.41 26.25
C GLU A 268 -6.47 -14.48 25.89
N SER A 269 -5.69 -14.80 24.83
CA SER A 269 -4.61 -13.96 24.32
C SER A 269 -5.13 -12.59 23.86
N ILE A 270 -6.21 -12.59 23.07
CA ILE A 270 -6.88 -11.36 22.61
C ILE A 270 -7.41 -10.56 23.79
N ASN A 271 -8.12 -11.21 24.73
CA ASN A 271 -8.69 -10.54 25.91
C ASN A 271 -7.60 -9.91 26.78
N SER A 272 -6.46 -10.59 26.96
CA SER A 272 -5.35 -10.06 27.76
C SER A 272 -4.70 -8.82 27.12
N VAL A 273 -4.65 -8.77 25.81
CA VAL A 273 -4.11 -7.59 25.07
C VAL A 273 -5.11 -6.45 25.14
N LEU A 274 -6.42 -6.72 24.94
CA LEU A 274 -7.49 -5.73 25.05
C LEU A 274 -7.50 -5.07 26.43
N GLN A 275 -7.39 -5.85 27.51
CA GLN A 275 -7.32 -5.31 28.87
C GLN A 275 -6.12 -4.37 29.08
N ARG A 276 -4.95 -4.73 28.51
CA ARG A 276 -3.77 -3.86 28.58
C ARG A 276 -3.95 -2.58 27.79
N GLU A 277 -4.58 -2.62 26.62
CA GLU A 277 -4.86 -1.44 25.80
C GLU A 277 -5.80 -0.48 26.52
N ILE A 278 -6.85 -0.99 27.20
CA ILE A 278 -7.76 -0.20 28.02
C ILE A 278 -7.02 0.47 29.19
N LEU A 279 -6.07 -0.24 29.81
CA LEU A 279 -5.31 0.27 30.96
C LEU A 279 -4.16 1.21 30.56
N ASP A 280 -3.49 0.96 29.44
CA ASP A 280 -2.34 1.76 28.99
C ASP A 280 -2.12 1.60 27.47
N SER A 281 -2.87 2.35 26.67
CA SER A 281 -2.78 2.33 25.21
C SER A 281 -1.38 2.67 24.69
N LYS A 282 -0.62 3.53 25.39
CA LYS A 282 0.75 3.89 25.00
C LYS A 282 1.74 2.73 25.13
N LYS A 283 1.48 1.76 26.00
CA LYS A 283 2.33 0.55 26.07
C LYS A 283 2.02 -0.45 24.97
N VAL A 284 0.80 -0.45 24.45
CA VAL A 284 0.38 -1.37 23.39
C VAL A 284 0.70 -0.81 22.01
N ASN A 285 0.47 0.50 21.82
CA ASN A 285 0.80 1.25 20.59
C ASN A 285 1.82 2.38 20.89
N PRO A 286 3.07 2.03 21.24
CA PRO A 286 4.09 3.04 21.57
C PRO A 286 4.48 3.90 20.36
N GLU A 287 4.29 3.41 19.15
CA GLU A 287 4.54 4.11 17.89
C GLU A 287 3.48 5.16 17.58
N GLY A 288 2.29 5.09 18.20
CA GLY A 288 1.16 5.98 17.92
C GLY A 288 0.55 5.78 16.53
N TRP A 289 0.62 4.56 16.00
CA TRP A 289 0.16 4.24 14.66
C TRP A 289 -1.34 4.40 14.47
N ALA A 290 -1.74 4.96 13.34
CA ALA A 290 -3.13 4.99 12.90
C ALA A 290 -3.68 3.57 12.68
N LEU A 291 -5.00 3.41 12.82
CA LEU A 291 -5.75 2.16 12.63
C LEU A 291 -5.23 1.00 13.50
N PHE A 292 -4.60 1.31 14.64
CA PHE A 292 -3.98 0.30 15.49
C PHE A 292 -5.02 -0.68 16.03
N THR A 293 -6.08 -0.20 16.63
CA THR A 293 -7.15 -1.02 17.23
C THR A 293 -7.84 -1.89 16.18
N GLU A 294 -8.02 -1.37 14.98
CA GLU A 294 -8.68 -2.06 13.86
C GLU A 294 -7.91 -3.30 13.38
N TYR A 295 -6.56 -3.24 13.39
CA TYR A 295 -5.74 -4.30 12.81
C TYR A 295 -4.96 -5.13 13.84
N HIS A 296 -4.70 -4.61 15.05
CA HIS A 296 -3.83 -5.30 16.01
C HIS A 296 -4.36 -6.67 16.42
N TYR A 297 -5.66 -6.79 16.66
CA TYR A 297 -6.26 -8.07 17.05
C TYR A 297 -6.27 -9.11 15.92
N SER A 298 -6.49 -8.67 14.69
CA SER A 298 -6.37 -9.54 13.51
C SER A 298 -4.92 -10.00 13.30
N ASN A 299 -3.95 -9.14 13.59
CA ASN A 299 -2.54 -9.48 13.56
C ASN A 299 -2.19 -10.53 14.63
N ILE A 300 -2.69 -10.39 15.87
CA ILE A 300 -2.51 -11.38 16.92
C ILE A 300 -3.07 -12.74 16.47
N THR A 301 -4.30 -12.74 15.95
CA THR A 301 -4.96 -13.97 15.46
C THR A 301 -4.11 -14.65 14.38
N LYS A 302 -3.64 -13.88 13.41
CA LYS A 302 -2.83 -14.40 12.31
C LYS A 302 -1.50 -14.98 12.80
N VAL A 303 -0.82 -14.26 13.68
CA VAL A 303 0.47 -14.70 14.22
C VAL A 303 0.29 -15.89 15.17
N TYR A 304 -0.76 -15.91 15.97
CA TYR A 304 -1.09 -17.05 16.83
C TYR A 304 -1.23 -18.33 16.01
N THR A 305 -2.04 -18.29 14.95
CA THR A 305 -2.24 -19.45 14.06
C THR A 305 -0.96 -19.86 13.32
N GLU A 306 -0.12 -18.88 12.89
CA GLU A 306 1.12 -19.20 12.19
C GLU A 306 2.14 -19.89 13.09
N LEU A 307 2.24 -19.46 14.37
CA LEU A 307 3.22 -19.99 15.32
C LEU A 307 2.74 -21.26 16.07
N GLU A 308 1.50 -21.69 15.87
CA GLU A 308 0.96 -22.92 16.48
C GLU A 308 1.75 -24.16 16.06
N TRP A 309 2.42 -24.09 14.91
CA TRP A 309 3.15 -25.22 14.32
C TRP A 309 4.68 -25.11 14.43
N GLU A 310 5.21 -24.17 15.23
CA GLU A 310 6.61 -24.14 15.63
C GLU A 310 6.88 -25.18 16.74
#